data_8efc50eb75a530cb27dd26333f3a8c15
#
_entry.id   8efc50eb75a530cb27dd26333f3a8c15
#
_cell.length_a   1.000
_cell.length_b   1.000
_cell.length_c   1.000
_cell.angle_alpha   90.00
_cell.angle_beta   90.00
_cell.angle_gamma   90.00
#
_symmetry.space_group_name_H-M   'P 1'
#
loop_
_entity.id
_entity.type
_entity.pdbx_description
1 polymer ?
#
loop_
_entity_poly.entity_id
_entity_poly.type
_entity_poly.pdbx_seq_one_letter_code
_entity_poly.pdbx_strand_id
1 'polypeptide(L)'
;FTAGYGSSEAGSNATLPMAPFPVRDGNVGVPMIRSVISIFKPGTQEELTYNTPGEICMAGPGVMLGYDRPEATAKALQVHADGKTWLHTGDIGYMTEDGVLYTMTRGASPRFGGGDLMVQPLENIVADADIKGIKDEFFVIVPDDEHEGCFLPYLYVQLKDGYTLDDVRDKINACLPERYMRPVEIFTIPERPFFHFKTNRIGLSKEIIAK
;
A
#
# COMPACT_ATOMS: atom_id res chain seq x y z
N PHE A 1 -12.88 -0.79 13.70
CA PHE A 1 -12.84 -0.13 12.38
C PHE A 1 -12.99 -1.20 11.30
N THR A 2 -13.69 -0.88 10.22
CA THR A 2 -13.80 -1.72 9.03
C THR A 2 -13.19 -0.97 7.85
N ALA A 3 -12.33 -1.62 7.07
CA ALA A 3 -11.75 -1.06 5.88
C ALA A 3 -12.42 -1.64 4.63
N GLY A 4 -12.65 -0.82 3.63
CA GLY A 4 -13.08 -1.22 2.30
C GLY A 4 -12.09 -0.71 1.27
N TYR A 5 -12.06 -1.32 0.10
CA TYR A 5 -11.25 -0.92 -1.03
C TYR A 5 -12.13 -0.41 -2.17
N GLY A 6 -11.67 0.62 -2.85
CA GLY A 6 -12.35 1.19 -4.00
C GLY A 6 -11.67 2.43 -4.51
N SER A 7 -12.13 2.88 -5.67
CA SER A 7 -11.65 4.10 -6.30
C SER A 7 -12.79 4.78 -7.07
N SER A 8 -12.60 6.03 -7.46
CA SER A 8 -13.53 6.74 -8.33
C SER A 8 -13.73 6.03 -9.67
N GLU A 9 -12.69 5.43 -10.19
CA GLU A 9 -12.64 4.67 -11.44
C GLU A 9 -13.43 3.35 -11.36
N ALA A 10 -13.65 2.83 -10.14
CA ALA A 10 -14.45 1.62 -9.89
C ALA A 10 -15.85 1.90 -9.34
N GLY A 11 -16.31 3.15 -9.43
CA GLY A 11 -17.62 3.54 -8.95
C GLY A 11 -17.75 3.62 -7.42
N SER A 12 -16.70 3.95 -6.72
CA SER A 12 -16.51 4.13 -5.26
C SER A 12 -16.00 2.88 -4.53
N ASN A 13 -16.88 2.01 -4.04
CA ASN A 13 -16.50 0.85 -3.24
C ASN A 13 -16.51 -0.42 -4.09
N ALA A 14 -15.42 -1.12 -4.13
CA ALA A 14 -15.30 -2.39 -4.83
C ALA A 14 -15.34 -3.60 -3.88
N THR A 15 -15.04 -3.39 -2.57
CA THR A 15 -15.13 -4.43 -1.55
C THR A 15 -16.02 -4.03 -0.38
N LEU A 16 -16.53 -5.03 0.34
CA LEU A 16 -17.22 -4.90 1.62
C LEU A 16 -16.38 -5.51 2.71
N PRO A 17 -16.16 -4.79 3.82
CA PRO A 17 -15.53 -5.38 4.99
C PRO A 17 -16.41 -6.49 5.57
N MET A 18 -15.82 -7.62 5.92
CA MET A 18 -16.52 -8.74 6.52
C MET A 18 -15.96 -9.08 7.90
N ALA A 19 -16.85 -9.12 8.92
CA ALA A 19 -16.54 -9.77 10.18
C ALA A 19 -16.54 -11.30 10.00
N PRO A 20 -15.67 -12.08 10.66
CA PRO A 20 -14.83 -11.67 11.79
C PRO A 20 -13.38 -11.33 11.40
N PHE A 21 -13.09 -11.07 10.13
CA PHE A 21 -11.72 -10.82 9.70
C PHE A 21 -11.15 -9.55 10.32
N PRO A 22 -9.96 -9.60 10.93
CA PRO A 22 -9.31 -8.44 11.52
C PRO A 22 -8.98 -7.40 10.43
N VAL A 23 -9.14 -6.11 10.76
CA VAL A 23 -8.81 -4.98 9.86
C VAL A 23 -7.30 -4.78 9.70
N ARG A 24 -6.49 -5.56 10.43
CA ARG A 24 -5.03 -5.55 10.32
C ARG A 24 -4.58 -6.11 8.97
N ASP A 25 -3.35 -5.81 8.60
CA ASP A 25 -2.61 -6.41 7.49
C ASP A 25 -3.11 -6.07 6.09
N GLY A 26 -3.85 -4.97 5.95
CA GLY A 26 -4.35 -4.55 4.64
C GLY A 26 -5.61 -5.29 4.19
N ASN A 27 -6.27 -6.07 5.07
CA ASN A 27 -7.56 -6.69 4.80
C ASN A 27 -8.61 -5.61 4.51
N VAL A 28 -9.20 -5.68 3.32
CA VAL A 28 -10.24 -4.74 2.86
C VAL A 28 -11.55 -5.43 2.51
N GLY A 29 -11.70 -6.70 2.90
CA GLY A 29 -12.94 -7.47 2.74
C GLY A 29 -13.04 -8.22 1.42
N VAL A 30 -14.26 -8.52 1.03
CA VAL A 30 -14.59 -9.32 -0.16
C VAL A 30 -15.19 -8.46 -1.26
N PRO A 31 -15.07 -8.86 -2.55
CA PRO A 31 -15.69 -8.14 -3.65
C PRO A 31 -17.20 -7.94 -3.44
N MET A 32 -17.67 -6.72 -3.76
CA MET A 32 -19.12 -6.41 -3.77
C MET A 32 -19.84 -7.15 -4.89
N ILE A 33 -21.15 -7.30 -4.73
CA ILE A 33 -22.04 -7.82 -5.79
C ILE A 33 -21.79 -7.04 -7.09
N ARG A 34 -21.55 -7.75 -8.19
CA ARG A 34 -21.26 -7.25 -9.54
C ARG A 34 -19.85 -6.64 -9.71
N SER A 35 -19.00 -6.61 -8.68
CA SER A 35 -17.59 -6.33 -8.82
C SER A 35 -16.81 -7.62 -9.00
N VAL A 36 -16.00 -7.71 -10.03
CA VAL A 36 -15.02 -8.78 -10.22
C VAL A 36 -13.66 -8.21 -9.91
N ILE A 37 -12.94 -8.86 -9.01
CA ILE A 37 -11.57 -8.47 -8.64
C ILE A 37 -10.68 -9.69 -8.86
N SER A 38 -9.58 -9.47 -9.58
CA SER A 38 -8.54 -10.48 -9.78
C SER A 38 -7.16 -9.85 -9.64
N ILE A 39 -6.19 -10.68 -9.36
CA ILE A 39 -4.80 -10.26 -9.19
C ILE A 39 -4.01 -10.68 -10.42
N PHE A 40 -3.35 -9.73 -11.06
CA PHE A 40 -2.55 -9.96 -12.25
C PHE A 40 -1.08 -9.66 -11.99
N LYS A 41 -0.21 -10.34 -12.72
CA LYS A 41 1.21 -9.98 -12.74
C LYS A 41 1.36 -8.57 -13.29
N PRO A 42 2.01 -7.65 -12.55
CA PRO A 42 2.09 -6.24 -12.93
C PRO A 42 2.58 -6.03 -14.38
N GLY A 43 1.85 -5.18 -15.12
CA GLY A 43 2.15 -4.88 -16.52
C GLY A 43 1.83 -5.99 -17.53
N THR A 44 1.09 -7.01 -17.12
CA THR A 44 0.70 -8.14 -17.98
C THR A 44 -0.78 -8.48 -17.85
N GLN A 45 -1.28 -9.43 -18.64
CA GLN A 45 -2.62 -10.01 -18.52
C GLN A 45 -2.59 -11.43 -17.91
N GLU A 46 -1.48 -11.81 -17.27
CA GLU A 46 -1.33 -13.09 -16.58
C GLU A 46 -1.99 -13.02 -15.20
N GLU A 47 -3.10 -13.74 -15.03
CA GLU A 47 -3.79 -13.85 -13.75
C GLU A 47 -3.00 -14.72 -12.78
N LEU A 48 -2.82 -14.25 -11.54
CA LEU A 48 -2.07 -14.93 -10.51
C LEU A 48 -3.01 -15.76 -9.63
N THR A 49 -2.44 -16.80 -9.02
CA THR A 49 -3.16 -17.66 -8.07
C THR A 49 -3.34 -16.96 -6.71
N TYR A 50 -4.22 -17.51 -5.87
CA TYR A 50 -4.46 -17.03 -4.50
C TYR A 50 -3.16 -16.92 -3.69
N ASN A 51 -3.16 -16.00 -2.75
CA ASN A 51 -2.03 -15.71 -1.85
C ASN A 51 -0.73 -15.25 -2.57
N THR A 52 -0.82 -14.90 -3.86
CA THR A 52 0.31 -14.38 -4.64
C THR A 52 0.14 -12.87 -4.86
N PRO A 53 1.08 -12.03 -4.39
CA PRO A 53 1.02 -10.59 -4.61
C PRO A 53 1.12 -10.21 -6.09
N GLY A 54 0.27 -9.27 -6.52
CA GLY A 54 0.26 -8.74 -7.87
C GLY A 54 -0.61 -7.48 -7.97
N GLU A 55 -0.81 -6.98 -9.17
CA GLU A 55 -1.67 -5.83 -9.41
C GLU A 55 -3.14 -6.18 -9.20
N ILE A 56 -3.83 -5.39 -8.40
CA ILE A 56 -5.27 -5.50 -8.22
C ILE A 56 -5.95 -4.94 -9.46
N CYS A 57 -6.68 -5.78 -10.19
CA CYS A 57 -7.48 -5.35 -11.32
C CYS A 57 -8.97 -5.59 -11.08
N MET A 58 -9.79 -4.70 -11.62
CA MET A 58 -11.23 -4.72 -11.41
C MET A 58 -12.00 -4.72 -12.71
N ALA A 59 -13.09 -5.47 -12.76
CA ALA A 59 -14.05 -5.47 -13.87
C ALA A 59 -15.48 -5.42 -13.34
N GLY A 60 -16.40 -5.00 -14.17
CA GLY A 60 -17.83 -4.93 -13.85
C GLY A 60 -18.46 -3.60 -14.19
N PRO A 61 -19.78 -3.47 -13.98
CA PRO A 61 -20.53 -2.31 -14.41
C PRO A 61 -20.22 -1.01 -13.66
N GLY A 62 -19.51 -1.08 -12.52
CA GLY A 62 -19.03 0.08 -11.78
C GLY A 62 -17.76 0.71 -12.35
N VAL A 63 -17.05 0.01 -13.24
CA VAL A 63 -15.80 0.52 -13.83
C VAL A 63 -16.11 1.67 -14.79
N MET A 64 -15.35 2.76 -14.68
CA MET A 64 -15.50 3.96 -15.52
C MET A 64 -15.41 3.63 -17.03
N LEU A 65 -15.90 4.50 -17.86
CA LEU A 65 -15.77 4.38 -19.32
C LEU A 65 -14.42 4.92 -19.84
N GLY A 66 -13.75 5.75 -19.06
CA GLY A 66 -12.43 6.31 -19.37
C GLY A 66 -12.19 7.65 -18.70
N TYR A 67 -10.99 8.16 -18.91
CA TYR A 67 -10.58 9.51 -18.55
C TYR A 67 -10.78 10.47 -19.75
N ASP A 68 -10.73 11.77 -19.51
CA ASP A 68 -10.74 12.79 -20.57
C ASP A 68 -9.56 12.67 -21.52
N ARG A 69 -8.45 12.10 -21.06
CA ARG A 69 -7.25 11.82 -21.87
C ARG A 69 -7.23 10.37 -22.34
N PRO A 70 -7.27 10.13 -23.67
CA PRO A 70 -7.32 8.77 -24.24
C PRO A 70 -6.12 7.91 -23.85
N GLU A 71 -4.91 8.49 -23.78
CA GLU A 71 -3.69 7.78 -23.37
C GLU A 71 -3.75 7.31 -21.90
N ALA A 72 -4.36 8.08 -21.02
CA ALA A 72 -4.58 7.68 -19.63
C ALA A 72 -5.60 6.54 -19.55
N THR A 73 -6.65 6.61 -20.36
CA THR A 73 -7.66 5.55 -20.48
C THR A 73 -7.04 4.24 -20.98
N ALA A 74 -6.25 4.28 -22.06
CA ALA A 74 -5.60 3.09 -22.63
C ALA A 74 -4.61 2.43 -21.65
N LYS A 75 -4.01 3.21 -20.76
CA LYS A 75 -3.14 2.67 -19.69
C LYS A 75 -3.93 1.99 -18.58
N ALA A 76 -5.07 2.58 -18.19
CA ALA A 76 -5.86 2.12 -17.05
C ALA A 76 -6.87 1.02 -17.43
N LEU A 77 -7.46 1.09 -18.63
CA LEU A 77 -8.48 0.15 -19.08
C LEU A 77 -7.93 -0.72 -20.20
N GLN A 78 -7.88 -2.02 -19.97
CA GLN A 78 -7.37 -2.99 -20.95
C GLN A 78 -8.39 -4.11 -21.19
N VAL A 79 -8.60 -4.49 -22.43
CA VAL A 79 -9.41 -5.66 -22.77
C VAL A 79 -8.50 -6.89 -22.70
N HIS A 80 -8.82 -7.83 -21.83
CA HIS A 80 -8.09 -9.07 -21.66
C HIS A 80 -8.62 -10.18 -22.58
N ALA A 81 -7.91 -11.31 -22.60
CA ALA A 81 -8.25 -12.48 -23.42
C ALA A 81 -9.63 -13.08 -23.08
N ASP A 82 -10.15 -12.84 -21.86
CA ASP A 82 -11.48 -13.24 -21.43
C ASP A 82 -12.62 -12.37 -22.00
N GLY A 83 -12.28 -11.35 -22.80
CA GLY A 83 -13.20 -10.40 -23.42
C GLY A 83 -13.74 -9.31 -22.47
N LYS A 84 -13.30 -9.30 -21.20
CA LYS A 84 -13.69 -8.23 -20.28
C LYS A 84 -12.72 -7.06 -20.34
N THR A 85 -13.25 -5.87 -20.07
CA THR A 85 -12.43 -4.69 -19.80
C THR A 85 -12.05 -4.67 -18.33
N TRP A 86 -10.76 -4.71 -18.06
CA TRP A 86 -10.18 -4.66 -16.74
C TRP A 86 -9.58 -3.28 -16.46
N LEU A 87 -9.92 -2.74 -15.29
CA LEU A 87 -9.28 -1.55 -14.73
C LEU A 87 -8.00 -1.99 -13.99
N HIS A 88 -6.85 -1.59 -14.50
CA HIS A 88 -5.55 -1.71 -13.87
C HIS A 88 -5.39 -0.58 -12.87
N THR A 89 -5.42 -0.90 -11.56
CA THR A 89 -5.47 0.13 -10.52
C THR A 89 -4.10 0.72 -10.19
N GLY A 90 -3.04 -0.01 -10.48
CA GLY A 90 -1.68 0.30 -10.03
C GLY A 90 -1.45 -0.02 -8.55
N ASP A 91 -2.44 -0.56 -7.84
CA ASP A 91 -2.30 -0.99 -6.45
C ASP A 91 -1.89 -2.46 -6.41
N ILE A 92 -1.01 -2.80 -5.49
CA ILE A 92 -0.53 -4.17 -5.26
C ILE A 92 -1.26 -4.78 -4.07
N GLY A 93 -1.65 -6.03 -4.22
CA GLY A 93 -2.31 -6.80 -3.20
C GLY A 93 -2.38 -8.29 -3.57
N TYR A 94 -3.09 -9.05 -2.78
CA TYR A 94 -3.38 -10.46 -3.06
C TYR A 94 -4.78 -10.82 -2.58
N MET A 95 -5.31 -11.90 -3.12
CA MET A 95 -6.60 -12.47 -2.70
C MET A 95 -6.37 -13.84 -2.08
N THR A 96 -7.04 -14.11 -0.96
CA THR A 96 -7.01 -15.42 -0.33
C THR A 96 -7.99 -16.38 -1.00
N GLU A 97 -7.86 -17.68 -0.72
CA GLU A 97 -8.79 -18.74 -1.20
C GLU A 97 -10.24 -18.48 -0.74
N ASP A 98 -10.42 -17.82 0.42
CA ASP A 98 -11.74 -17.41 0.93
C ASP A 98 -12.29 -16.16 0.24
N GLY A 99 -11.60 -15.62 -0.77
CA GLY A 99 -12.02 -14.45 -1.52
C GLY A 99 -11.80 -13.11 -0.81
N VAL A 100 -10.99 -13.07 0.25
CA VAL A 100 -10.66 -11.82 0.98
C VAL A 100 -9.51 -11.12 0.27
N LEU A 101 -9.72 -9.84 -0.05
CA LEU A 101 -8.70 -8.98 -0.64
C LEU A 101 -7.83 -8.33 0.45
N TYR A 102 -6.52 -8.39 0.24
CA TYR A 102 -5.52 -7.68 1.03
C TYR A 102 -4.78 -6.69 0.15
N THR A 103 -4.76 -5.43 0.57
CA THR A 103 -3.95 -4.39 -0.09
C THR A 103 -2.59 -4.26 0.58
N MET A 104 -1.55 -4.03 -0.19
CA MET A 104 -0.17 -3.93 0.31
C MET A 104 0.42 -2.54 0.09
N THR A 105 0.40 -2.05 -1.15
CA THR A 105 0.95 -0.74 -1.52
C THR A 105 0.43 -0.31 -2.89
N ARG A 106 0.77 0.90 -3.29
CA ARG A 106 0.58 1.37 -4.65
C ARG A 106 1.89 1.25 -5.42
N GLY A 107 2.03 0.16 -6.18
CA GLY A 107 3.27 -0.22 -6.84
C GLY A 107 4.30 -0.80 -5.86
N ALA A 108 5.23 -1.60 -6.37
CA ALA A 108 6.42 -2.03 -5.65
C ALA A 108 7.53 -1.01 -5.86
N SER A 109 8.22 -0.65 -4.78
CA SER A 109 9.34 0.29 -4.82
C SER A 109 10.60 -0.46 -4.42
N PRO A 110 11.48 -0.85 -5.35
CA PRO A 110 12.71 -1.56 -5.01
C PRO A 110 13.66 -0.67 -4.22
N ARG A 111 14.44 -1.28 -3.33
CA ARG A 111 15.54 -0.62 -2.65
C ARG A 111 16.87 -1.15 -3.14
N PHE A 112 17.87 -0.29 -3.33
CA PHE A 112 19.22 -0.70 -3.71
C PHE A 112 19.79 -1.77 -2.75
N GLY A 113 20.27 -2.87 -3.30
CA GLY A 113 20.84 -3.99 -2.55
C GLY A 113 19.85 -4.79 -1.71
N GLY A 114 18.54 -4.67 -1.98
CA GLY A 114 17.49 -5.36 -1.22
C GLY A 114 16.29 -5.77 -2.06
N GLY A 115 15.18 -6.00 -1.40
CA GLY A 115 13.91 -6.35 -2.01
C GLY A 115 12.99 -5.14 -2.22
N ASP A 116 11.76 -5.43 -2.57
CA ASP A 116 10.72 -4.42 -2.75
C ASP A 116 10.29 -3.82 -1.41
N LEU A 117 10.12 -2.49 -1.40
CA LEU A 117 9.58 -1.75 -0.27
C LEU A 117 8.06 -1.62 -0.43
N MET A 118 7.33 -2.29 0.43
CA MET A 118 5.87 -2.25 0.50
C MET A 118 5.45 -1.62 1.82
N VAL A 119 4.78 -0.47 1.76
CA VAL A 119 4.47 0.36 2.94
C VAL A 119 3.68 -0.42 3.99
N GLN A 120 2.58 -1.07 3.59
CA GLN A 120 1.71 -1.76 4.54
C GLN A 120 2.39 -2.91 5.29
N PRO A 121 3.14 -3.82 4.63
CA PRO A 121 3.92 -4.82 5.33
C PRO A 121 4.94 -4.25 6.33
N LEU A 122 5.62 -3.15 5.99
CA LEU A 122 6.56 -2.51 6.89
C LEU A 122 5.86 -1.95 8.14
N GLU A 123 4.74 -1.26 7.96
CA GLU A 123 3.91 -0.72 9.04
C GLU A 123 3.38 -1.85 9.93
N ASN A 124 2.90 -2.94 9.34
CA ASN A 124 2.41 -4.09 10.11
C ASN A 124 3.49 -4.70 11.00
N ILE A 125 4.71 -4.88 10.48
CA ILE A 125 5.83 -5.43 11.25
C ILE A 125 6.14 -4.56 12.48
N VAL A 126 6.18 -3.23 12.31
CA VAL A 126 6.45 -2.30 13.42
C VAL A 126 5.28 -2.26 14.42
N ALA A 127 4.03 -2.24 13.92
CA ALA A 127 2.84 -2.25 14.75
C ALA A 127 2.72 -3.55 15.57
N ASP A 128 2.98 -4.71 14.96
CA ASP A 128 2.90 -6.02 15.63
C ASP A 128 4.00 -6.24 16.67
N ALA A 129 5.12 -5.53 16.53
CA ALA A 129 6.17 -5.53 17.55
C ALA A 129 5.75 -4.85 18.87
N ASP A 130 4.62 -4.15 18.89
CA ASP A 130 4.05 -3.44 20.05
C ASP A 130 5.11 -2.70 20.89
N ILE A 131 5.93 -1.90 20.20
CA ILE A 131 7.07 -1.22 20.82
C ILE A 131 6.57 -0.21 21.84
N LYS A 132 6.84 -0.50 23.12
CA LYS A 132 6.49 0.40 24.22
C LYS A 132 7.14 1.78 23.99
N GLY A 133 6.32 2.82 23.93
CA GLY A 133 6.74 4.20 23.68
C GLY A 133 6.24 4.76 22.35
N ILE A 134 5.84 3.93 21.40
CA ILE A 134 5.23 4.34 20.14
C ILE A 134 3.70 4.45 20.34
N LYS A 135 3.13 5.56 19.89
CA LYS A 135 1.68 5.81 19.86
C LYS A 135 1.11 5.60 18.47
N ASP A 136 1.84 6.02 17.44
CA ASP A 136 1.49 5.88 16.03
C ASP A 136 2.77 5.90 15.17
N GLU A 137 2.75 5.20 14.04
CA GLU A 137 3.88 5.14 13.11
C GLU A 137 3.39 4.97 11.66
N PHE A 138 4.16 5.47 10.71
CA PHE A 138 3.93 5.24 9.29
C PHE A 138 5.20 5.47 8.48
N PHE A 139 5.32 4.73 7.37
CA PHE A 139 6.43 4.87 6.44
C PHE A 139 6.14 5.85 5.31
N VAL A 140 7.19 6.55 4.88
CA VAL A 140 7.25 7.35 3.66
C VAL A 140 8.37 6.78 2.79
N ILE A 141 8.06 6.46 1.54
CA ILE A 141 9.02 5.95 0.56
C ILE A 141 9.41 7.10 -0.37
N VAL A 142 10.70 7.32 -0.53
CA VAL A 142 11.27 8.44 -1.31
C VAL A 142 12.21 7.86 -2.38
N PRO A 143 12.22 8.40 -3.62
CA PRO A 143 13.22 8.01 -4.61
C PRO A 143 14.65 8.12 -4.07
N ASP A 144 15.50 7.18 -4.47
CA ASP A 144 16.93 7.19 -4.16
C ASP A 144 17.68 7.94 -5.28
N ASP A 145 18.24 9.10 -4.97
CA ASP A 145 18.94 9.93 -5.96
C ASP A 145 20.27 9.32 -6.43
N GLU A 146 20.82 8.37 -5.66
CA GLU A 146 22.08 7.68 -5.99
C GLU A 146 21.86 6.45 -6.87
N HIS A 147 20.64 5.87 -6.86
CA HIS A 147 20.34 4.62 -7.57
C HIS A 147 19.01 4.72 -8.32
N GLU A 148 19.10 4.89 -9.62
CA GLU A 148 17.95 5.04 -10.50
C GLU A 148 16.93 3.90 -10.34
N GLY A 149 15.66 4.25 -10.21
CA GLY A 149 14.56 3.28 -10.02
C GLY A 149 14.46 2.67 -8.63
N CYS A 150 15.37 3.02 -7.71
CA CYS A 150 15.35 2.59 -6.32
C CYS A 150 14.70 3.63 -5.41
N PHE A 151 14.29 3.18 -4.23
CA PHE A 151 13.60 4.01 -3.24
C PHE A 151 14.15 3.72 -1.85
N LEU A 152 14.01 4.70 -0.96
CA LEU A 152 14.47 4.65 0.42
C LEU A 152 13.30 4.77 1.40
N PRO A 153 13.24 3.93 2.45
CA PRO A 153 12.21 4.05 3.48
C PRO A 153 12.61 5.06 4.54
N TYR A 154 11.67 5.90 4.91
CA TYR A 154 11.73 6.81 6.06
C TYR A 154 10.57 6.49 6.98
N LEU A 155 10.80 6.50 8.30
CA LEU A 155 9.77 6.22 9.28
C LEU A 155 9.45 7.47 10.09
N TYR A 156 8.18 7.76 10.22
CA TYR A 156 7.66 8.78 11.12
C TYR A 156 7.00 8.10 12.33
N VAL A 157 7.34 8.56 13.53
CA VAL A 157 6.80 8.02 14.76
C VAL A 157 6.21 9.14 15.62
N GLN A 158 5.03 8.89 16.17
CA GLN A 158 4.46 9.65 17.26
C GLN A 158 4.80 8.93 18.57
N LEU A 159 5.54 9.60 19.45
CA LEU A 159 5.93 9.02 20.73
C LEU A 159 4.86 9.26 21.80
N LYS A 160 4.76 8.34 22.75
CA LYS A 160 4.01 8.53 24.00
C LYS A 160 4.77 9.48 24.93
N ASP A 161 4.07 10.13 25.83
CA ASP A 161 4.68 11.03 26.82
C ASP A 161 5.76 10.31 27.65
N GLY A 162 6.88 10.99 27.82
CA GLY A 162 8.03 10.49 28.59
C GLY A 162 8.96 9.54 27.81
N TYR A 163 8.74 9.33 26.51
CA TYR A 163 9.64 8.56 25.66
C TYR A 163 10.38 9.46 24.66
N THR A 164 11.61 9.05 24.35
CA THR A 164 12.45 9.70 23.34
C THR A 164 12.64 8.77 22.13
N LEU A 165 13.19 9.30 21.04
CA LEU A 165 13.50 8.47 19.87
C LEU A 165 14.54 7.39 20.19
N ASP A 166 15.49 7.67 21.06
CA ASP A 166 16.53 6.71 21.44
C ASP A 166 15.95 5.48 22.20
N ASP A 167 14.84 5.64 22.92
CA ASP A 167 14.18 4.55 23.64
C ASP A 167 13.55 3.51 22.68
N VAL A 168 13.25 3.89 21.44
CA VAL A 168 12.50 3.08 20.47
C VAL A 168 13.32 2.70 19.22
N ARG A 169 14.34 3.47 18.84
CA ARG A 169 15.13 3.32 17.60
C ARG A 169 15.68 1.90 17.41
N ASP A 170 16.36 1.36 18.40
CA ASP A 170 16.98 0.04 18.30
C ASP A 170 15.93 -1.07 18.19
N LYS A 171 14.79 -0.91 18.87
CA LYS A 171 13.68 -1.86 18.82
C LYS A 171 13.00 -1.85 17.44
N ILE A 172 12.82 -0.67 16.85
CA ILE A 172 12.31 -0.51 15.48
C ILE A 172 13.24 -1.25 14.49
N ASN A 173 14.55 -0.99 14.57
CA ASN A 173 15.50 -1.64 13.68
C ASN A 173 15.57 -3.16 13.90
N ALA A 174 15.38 -3.63 15.13
CA ALA A 174 15.43 -5.04 15.47
C ALA A 174 14.19 -5.82 15.00
N CYS A 175 13.01 -5.20 14.97
CA CYS A 175 11.80 -5.89 14.49
C CYS A 175 11.75 -6.00 12.96
N LEU A 176 12.50 -5.18 12.20
CA LEU A 176 12.60 -5.23 10.76
C LEU A 176 13.68 -6.26 10.35
N PRO A 177 13.29 -7.46 9.85
CA PRO A 177 14.21 -8.59 9.69
C PRO A 177 15.31 -8.29 8.67
N GLU A 178 14.93 -7.68 7.55
CA GLU A 178 15.85 -7.45 6.44
C GLU A 178 16.43 -6.03 6.50
N ARG A 179 17.71 -5.91 6.14
CA ARG A 179 18.39 -4.61 6.16
C ARG A 179 17.73 -3.57 5.25
N TYR A 180 17.19 -4.00 4.12
CA TYR A 180 16.53 -3.10 3.17
C TYR A 180 15.20 -2.54 3.68
N MET A 181 14.58 -3.17 4.68
CA MET A 181 13.34 -2.71 5.32
C MET A 181 13.58 -1.60 6.35
N ARG A 182 14.81 -1.48 6.86
CA ARG A 182 15.14 -0.53 7.92
C ARG A 182 15.12 0.89 7.39
N PRO A 183 14.49 1.83 8.11
CA PRO A 183 14.44 3.21 7.68
C PRO A 183 15.83 3.84 7.60
N VAL A 184 16.03 4.68 6.59
CA VAL A 184 17.25 5.51 6.47
C VAL A 184 17.31 6.49 7.63
N GLU A 185 16.18 7.08 7.96
CA GLU A 185 16.03 7.99 9.09
C GLU A 185 14.65 7.80 9.75
N ILE A 186 14.59 8.06 11.07
CA ILE A 186 13.35 8.02 11.84
C ILE A 186 13.10 9.43 12.36
N PHE A 187 11.95 9.99 11.98
CA PHE A 187 11.49 11.30 12.40
C PHE A 187 10.43 11.18 13.49
N THR A 188 10.47 12.11 14.44
CA THR A 188 9.37 12.27 15.41
C THR A 188 8.39 13.32 14.94
N ILE A 189 7.09 13.06 15.15
CA ILE A 189 6.01 13.99 14.84
C ILE A 189 5.02 14.08 16.01
N PRO A 190 4.41 15.25 16.23
CA PRO A 190 3.39 15.40 17.26
C PRO A 190 2.08 14.67 16.89
N GLU A 191 1.76 14.62 15.60
CA GLU A 191 0.54 14.02 15.07
C GLU A 191 0.72 13.62 13.60
N ARG A 192 0.04 12.55 13.19
CA ARG A 192 0.04 12.09 11.79
C ARG A 192 -0.61 13.14 10.88
N PRO A 193 0.08 13.65 9.86
CA PRO A 193 -0.51 14.60 8.94
C PRO A 193 -1.46 13.92 7.94
N PHE A 194 -2.65 14.49 7.78
CA PHE A 194 -3.64 14.01 6.83
C PHE A 194 -3.84 14.99 5.67
N PHE A 195 -4.11 14.44 4.48
CA PHE A 195 -4.59 15.15 3.33
C PHE A 195 -5.72 14.33 2.70
N HIS A 196 -6.92 14.91 2.60
CA HIS A 196 -8.13 14.20 2.13
C HIS A 196 -8.31 12.81 2.78
N PHE A 197 -8.29 12.76 4.11
CA PHE A 197 -8.47 11.54 4.93
C PHE A 197 -7.37 10.47 4.80
N LYS A 198 -6.32 10.72 4.04
CA LYS A 198 -5.15 9.84 3.89
C LYS A 198 -3.92 10.48 4.53
N THR A 199 -2.99 9.68 5.03
CA THR A 199 -1.67 10.15 5.46
C THR A 199 -1.01 10.93 4.33
N ASN A 200 -0.56 12.17 4.58
CA ASN A 200 0.04 13.04 3.57
C ASN A 200 1.48 12.63 3.22
N ARG A 201 1.67 11.40 2.73
CA ARG A 201 2.98 10.87 2.37
C ARG A 201 3.63 11.67 1.23
N ILE A 202 2.83 12.18 0.28
CA ILE A 202 3.35 12.97 -0.85
C ILE A 202 3.96 14.29 -0.37
N GLY A 203 3.31 14.98 0.56
CA GLY A 203 3.86 16.21 1.15
C GLY A 203 5.17 15.94 1.87
N LEU A 204 5.19 14.94 2.74
CA LEU A 204 6.38 14.56 3.50
C LEU A 204 7.53 14.06 2.62
N SER A 205 7.24 13.30 1.56
CA SER A 205 8.25 12.89 0.57
C SER A 205 8.95 14.08 -0.07
N LYS A 206 8.20 15.13 -0.45
CA LYS A 206 8.78 16.37 -1.00
C LYS A 206 9.64 17.13 0.02
N GLU A 207 9.26 17.11 1.29
CA GLU A 207 10.04 17.74 2.36
C GLU A 207 11.37 17.02 2.60
N ILE A 208 11.38 15.67 2.48
CA ILE A 208 12.61 14.87 2.59
C ILE A 208 13.55 15.18 1.41
N ILE A 209 13.02 15.19 0.18
CA ILE A 209 13.80 15.46 -1.04
C ILE A 209 14.42 16.89 -1.05
N ALA A 210 13.74 17.84 -0.41
CA ALA A 210 14.20 19.23 -0.38
C ALA A 210 15.32 19.52 0.66
N LYS A 211 15.68 18.54 1.48
CA LYS A 211 16.76 18.63 2.51
C LYS A 211 18.08 18.14 1.97
#